data_29836b5fe1e17e029569effdc9091bb0
#
_entry.id   29836b5fe1e17e029569effdc9091bb0
#
_cell.length_a   1.000
_cell.length_b   1.000
_cell.length_c   1.000
_cell.angle_alpha   90.00
_cell.angle_beta   90.00
_cell.angle_gamma   90.00
#
_symmetry.space_group_name_H-M   'P 1'
#
loop_
_entity.id
_entity.type
_entity.pdbx_description
1 polymer ?
#
loop_
_entity_poly.entity_id
_entity_poly.type
_entity_poly.pdbx_seq_one_letter_code
_entity_poly.pdbx_strand_id
1 'polypeptide(L)'
;CITKFDKETGYLAAPKKNDLMYDNARGSYMVYTEKKWKNVEVDERKWAFNYRKYLDMWNLDAPKFFAQMLGLNDYRDSLTADYREWNKKIAEMKESYYKAVPDGKFIILIPCTTCGSLNNIRGDFTLRQNAAMWQLRKNIIDTFDGRESEGYYVVDIGITIDNEKGYNRNRDGIQTGNPHPYPNYPTMGIPLAAFIQYYREL
;
A
#
# COMPACT_ATOMS: atom_id res chain seq x y z
N CYS A 1 -10.93 19.44 -3.48
CA CYS A 1 -11.83 19.66 -2.34
C CYS A 1 -11.46 18.68 -1.24
N ILE A 2 -10.99 19.15 -0.09
CA ILE A 2 -10.72 18.25 1.03
C ILE A 2 -12.07 17.81 1.57
N THR A 3 -12.34 16.52 1.58
CA THR A 3 -13.53 15.96 2.20
C THR A 3 -13.51 16.37 3.68
N LYS A 4 -14.43 17.25 4.06
CA LYS A 4 -14.51 17.72 5.44
C LYS A 4 -15.22 16.66 6.27
N PHE A 5 -14.54 16.19 7.30
CA PHE A 5 -15.18 15.42 8.36
C PHE A 5 -15.80 16.38 9.38
N ASP A 6 -16.95 16.01 9.88
CA ASP A 6 -17.55 16.67 11.04
C ASP A 6 -16.65 16.44 12.26
N LYS A 7 -16.27 17.53 12.93
CA LYS A 7 -15.28 17.46 14.03
C LYS A 7 -15.82 16.80 15.29
N GLU A 8 -17.14 16.80 15.49
CA GLU A 8 -17.78 16.22 16.65
C GLU A 8 -18.04 14.73 16.46
N THR A 9 -18.47 14.33 15.28
CA THR A 9 -18.85 12.95 15.00
C THR A 9 -17.75 12.13 14.36
N GLY A 10 -16.75 12.76 13.74
CA GLY A 10 -15.72 12.12 12.92
C GLY A 10 -16.24 11.56 11.60
N TYR A 11 -17.49 11.82 11.25
CA TYR A 11 -18.12 11.34 10.03
C TYR A 11 -18.03 12.36 8.89
N LEU A 12 -18.35 11.94 7.67
CA LEU A 12 -18.39 12.86 6.54
C LEU A 12 -19.39 14.00 6.80
N ALA A 13 -18.93 15.24 6.65
CA ALA A 13 -19.75 16.44 6.94
C ALA A 13 -20.91 16.63 5.96
N ALA A 14 -20.82 16.08 4.75
CA ALA A 14 -21.86 16.16 3.73
C ALA A 14 -21.98 14.80 3.01
N PRO A 15 -22.45 13.74 3.68
CA PRO A 15 -22.55 12.42 3.10
C PRO A 15 -23.68 12.35 2.08
N LYS A 16 -23.48 11.54 1.05
CA LYS A 16 -24.50 11.19 0.08
C LYS A 16 -25.06 9.81 0.39
N LYS A 17 -26.26 9.54 -0.08
CA LYS A 17 -26.86 8.20 0.04
C LYS A 17 -25.91 7.13 -0.48
N ASN A 18 -25.76 6.04 0.29
CA ASN A 18 -24.86 4.92 0.05
C ASN A 18 -23.36 5.22 0.22
N ASP A 19 -22.97 6.40 0.71
CA ASP A 19 -21.60 6.58 1.14
C ASP A 19 -21.27 5.58 2.24
N LEU A 20 -20.11 4.95 2.11
CA LEU A 20 -19.59 3.95 3.04
C LEU A 20 -18.35 4.50 3.73
N MET A 21 -18.27 4.30 5.03
CA MET A 21 -17.08 4.60 5.80
C MET A 21 -16.84 3.55 6.89
N TYR A 22 -15.61 3.41 7.32
CA TYR A 22 -15.26 2.60 8.47
C TYR A 22 -15.20 3.48 9.72
N ASP A 23 -15.99 3.13 10.73
CA ASP A 23 -15.99 3.78 12.04
C ASP A 23 -15.00 3.06 12.96
N ASN A 24 -13.82 3.65 13.16
CA ASN A 24 -12.78 3.08 14.00
C ASN A 24 -13.20 2.92 15.47
N ALA A 25 -14.07 3.82 15.98
CA ALA A 25 -14.52 3.75 17.36
C ALA A 25 -15.47 2.57 17.58
N ARG A 26 -16.22 2.19 16.55
CA ARG A 26 -17.18 1.07 16.58
C ARG A 26 -16.61 -0.23 15.99
N GLY A 27 -15.47 -0.14 15.29
CA GLY A 27 -14.89 -1.26 14.59
C GLY A 27 -15.81 -1.85 13.50
N SER A 28 -16.59 -1.00 12.82
CA SER A 28 -17.60 -1.46 11.86
C SER A 28 -17.78 -0.52 10.68
N TYR A 29 -18.24 -1.08 9.56
CA TYR A 29 -18.62 -0.26 8.42
C TYR A 29 -19.99 0.41 8.64
N MET A 30 -20.10 1.65 8.20
CA MET A 30 -21.29 2.47 8.28
C MET A 30 -21.71 2.91 6.87
N VAL A 31 -22.97 2.80 6.53
CA VAL A 31 -23.56 3.33 5.29
C VAL A 31 -24.51 4.48 5.58
N TYR A 32 -24.43 5.55 4.79
CA TYR A 32 -25.33 6.68 4.92
C TYR A 32 -26.63 6.44 4.16
N THR A 33 -27.77 6.59 4.85
CA THR A 33 -29.12 6.28 4.31
C THR A 33 -29.94 7.53 3.98
N GLU A 34 -29.30 8.64 3.65
CA GLU A 34 -29.90 9.98 3.44
C GLU A 34 -30.32 10.73 4.70
N LYS A 35 -30.53 10.00 5.81
CA LYS A 35 -30.94 10.60 7.09
C LYS A 35 -29.96 10.32 8.21
N LYS A 36 -29.30 9.18 8.18
CA LYS A 36 -28.39 8.76 9.25
C LYS A 36 -27.44 7.68 8.78
N TRP A 37 -26.35 7.54 9.49
CA TRP A 37 -25.43 6.43 9.36
C TRP A 37 -26.01 5.17 10.02
N LYS A 38 -25.89 4.03 9.35
CA LYS A 38 -26.30 2.72 9.87
C LYS A 38 -25.16 1.73 9.72
N ASN A 39 -25.03 0.84 10.69
CA ASN A 39 -24.14 -0.31 10.56
C ASN A 39 -24.52 -1.15 9.33
N VAL A 40 -23.50 -1.63 8.63
CA VAL A 40 -23.64 -2.56 7.51
C VAL A 40 -22.57 -3.63 7.62
N GLU A 41 -22.95 -4.87 7.41
CA GLU A 41 -21.99 -5.93 7.20
C GLU A 41 -21.43 -5.84 5.79
N VAL A 42 -20.11 -5.75 5.71
CA VAL A 42 -19.38 -5.74 4.44
C VAL A 42 -18.57 -7.02 4.37
N ASP A 43 -18.88 -7.85 3.39
CA ASP A 43 -18.00 -8.97 3.07
C ASP A 43 -16.81 -8.45 2.28
N GLU A 44 -15.72 -8.13 2.97
CA GLU A 44 -14.50 -7.57 2.39
C GLU A 44 -13.91 -8.45 1.29
N ARG A 45 -14.17 -9.77 1.35
CA ARG A 45 -13.72 -10.71 0.32
C ARG A 45 -14.41 -10.49 -1.03
N LYS A 46 -15.60 -9.89 -1.01
CA LYS A 46 -16.39 -9.53 -2.20
C LYS A 46 -16.17 -8.10 -2.64
N TRP A 47 -15.41 -7.33 -1.89
CA TRP A 47 -15.17 -5.93 -2.22
C TRP A 47 -14.15 -5.84 -3.35
N ALA A 48 -14.59 -5.30 -4.48
CA ALA A 48 -13.73 -5.00 -5.60
C ALA A 48 -13.30 -3.54 -5.55
N PHE A 49 -12.00 -3.27 -5.65
CA PHE A 49 -11.49 -1.92 -5.78
C PHE A 49 -12.02 -1.27 -7.06
N ASN A 50 -12.59 -0.07 -6.94
CA ASN A 50 -13.05 0.72 -8.07
C ASN A 50 -12.33 2.06 -8.08
N TYR A 51 -11.32 2.17 -8.97
CA TYR A 51 -10.43 3.32 -9.01
C TYR A 51 -11.16 4.61 -9.41
N ARG A 52 -12.08 4.55 -10.38
CA ARG A 52 -12.88 5.71 -10.78
C ARG A 52 -13.72 6.23 -9.62
N LYS A 53 -14.39 5.33 -8.92
CA LYS A 53 -15.18 5.69 -7.72
C LYS A 53 -14.31 6.28 -6.62
N TYR A 54 -13.10 5.77 -6.44
CA TYR A 54 -12.14 6.33 -5.49
C TYR A 54 -11.76 7.78 -5.86
N LEU A 55 -11.44 8.03 -7.13
CA LEU A 55 -11.10 9.38 -7.60
C LEU A 55 -12.28 10.35 -7.41
N ASP A 56 -13.50 9.92 -7.78
CA ASP A 56 -14.70 10.74 -7.66
C ASP A 56 -15.02 11.06 -6.19
N MET A 57 -14.85 10.10 -5.30
CA MET A 57 -15.08 10.27 -3.86
C MET A 57 -14.15 11.32 -3.24
N TRP A 58 -12.90 11.35 -3.68
CA TRP A 58 -11.89 12.28 -3.18
C TRP A 58 -11.71 13.53 -4.05
N ASN A 59 -12.50 13.66 -5.12
CA ASN A 59 -12.41 14.73 -6.12
C ASN A 59 -10.97 14.91 -6.63
N LEU A 60 -10.38 13.82 -7.06
CA LEU A 60 -9.02 13.78 -7.58
C LEU A 60 -9.02 13.67 -9.09
N ASP A 61 -8.10 14.38 -9.74
CA ASP A 61 -7.76 14.13 -11.13
C ASP A 61 -7.17 12.74 -11.30
N ALA A 62 -7.41 12.11 -12.44
CA ALA A 62 -6.88 10.80 -12.74
C ALA A 62 -5.36 10.88 -13.03
N PRO A 63 -4.48 10.40 -12.13
CA PRO A 63 -3.03 10.48 -12.31
C PRO A 63 -2.56 9.45 -13.33
N LYS A 64 -1.61 9.82 -14.16
CA LYS A 64 -0.96 8.91 -15.13
C LYS A 64 -0.13 7.80 -14.48
N PHE A 65 0.31 8.00 -13.24
CA PHE A 65 1.10 7.03 -12.49
C PHE A 65 0.36 6.66 -11.22
N PHE A 66 0.07 5.39 -11.05
CA PHE A 66 -0.51 4.85 -9.83
C PHE A 66 0.45 3.83 -9.23
N ALA A 67 1.06 4.16 -8.12
CA ALA A 67 1.98 3.29 -7.41
C ALA A 67 1.35 2.74 -6.13
N GLN A 68 1.48 1.45 -5.89
CA GLN A 68 1.00 0.79 -4.69
C GLN A 68 2.11 -0.02 -4.02
N MET A 69 2.09 -0.08 -2.69
CA MET A 69 2.96 -0.90 -1.85
C MET A 69 2.11 -1.60 -0.79
N LEU A 70 1.54 -2.74 -1.14
CA LEU A 70 0.65 -3.51 -0.28
C LEU A 70 1.27 -4.86 0.10
N GLY A 71 0.70 -5.51 1.12
CA GLY A 71 1.07 -6.86 1.55
C GLY A 71 2.05 -6.94 2.71
N LEU A 72 2.68 -5.83 3.11
CA LEU A 72 3.65 -5.83 4.21
C LEU A 72 3.04 -6.34 5.52
N ASN A 73 1.90 -5.78 5.91
CA ASN A 73 1.24 -6.14 7.16
C ASN A 73 0.54 -7.50 7.08
N ASP A 74 0.14 -7.91 5.88
CA ASP A 74 -0.60 -9.15 5.66
C ASP A 74 0.32 -10.38 5.72
N TYR A 75 1.58 -10.24 5.29
CA TYR A 75 2.47 -11.38 5.06
C TYR A 75 3.73 -11.39 5.92
N ARG A 76 4.01 -10.35 6.69
CA ARG A 76 5.25 -10.24 7.49
C ARG A 76 5.47 -11.38 8.47
N ASP A 77 4.42 -12.07 8.90
CA ASP A 77 4.49 -13.12 9.91
C ASP A 77 4.37 -14.53 9.33
N SER A 78 4.22 -14.68 8.02
CA SER A 78 3.98 -15.96 7.36
C SER A 78 5.13 -16.41 6.47
N LEU A 79 5.77 -17.52 6.83
CA LEU A 79 6.79 -18.18 5.99
C LEU A 79 6.19 -19.07 4.90
N THR A 80 4.90 -19.37 4.98
CA THR A 80 4.18 -20.29 4.07
C THR A 80 2.98 -19.58 3.46
N ALA A 81 3.15 -18.30 3.12
CA ALA A 81 2.08 -17.49 2.58
C ALA A 81 1.62 -18.01 1.20
N ASP A 82 0.31 -18.07 1.04
CA ASP A 82 -0.30 -18.27 -0.26
C ASP A 82 -0.64 -16.90 -0.87
N TYR A 83 0.10 -16.52 -1.89
CA TYR A 83 -0.06 -15.22 -2.54
C TYR A 83 -1.13 -15.18 -3.64
N ARG A 84 -1.82 -16.29 -3.94
CA ARG A 84 -2.77 -16.36 -5.08
C ARG A 84 -3.88 -15.32 -4.98
N GLU A 85 -4.48 -15.16 -3.81
CA GLU A 85 -5.55 -14.17 -3.63
C GLU A 85 -5.01 -12.75 -3.69
N TRP A 86 -3.84 -12.48 -3.11
CA TRP A 86 -3.19 -11.19 -3.20
C TRP A 86 -2.84 -10.83 -4.65
N ASN A 87 -2.22 -11.75 -5.39
CA ASN A 87 -1.89 -11.57 -6.80
C ASN A 87 -3.14 -11.27 -7.64
N LYS A 88 -4.24 -11.97 -7.37
CA LYS A 88 -5.53 -11.71 -8.00
C LYS A 88 -6.06 -10.33 -7.69
N LYS A 89 -5.97 -9.87 -6.42
CA LYS A 89 -6.41 -8.53 -6.02
C LYS A 89 -5.57 -7.42 -6.66
N ILE A 90 -4.26 -7.63 -6.81
CA ILE A 90 -3.40 -6.71 -7.55
C ILE A 90 -3.82 -6.63 -9.02
N ALA A 91 -4.14 -7.76 -9.65
CA ALA A 91 -4.63 -7.77 -11.02
C ALA A 91 -5.99 -7.04 -11.16
N GLU A 92 -6.93 -7.29 -10.27
CA GLU A 92 -8.21 -6.58 -10.22
C GLU A 92 -8.03 -5.06 -10.06
N MET A 93 -7.09 -4.64 -9.21
CA MET A 93 -6.74 -3.24 -9.01
C MET A 93 -6.15 -2.62 -10.28
N LYS A 94 -5.24 -3.31 -10.95
CA LYS A 94 -4.68 -2.89 -12.24
C LYS A 94 -5.78 -2.70 -13.28
N GLU A 95 -6.67 -3.68 -13.45
CA GLU A 95 -7.79 -3.58 -14.39
C GLU A 95 -8.69 -2.38 -14.10
N SER A 96 -8.98 -2.16 -12.82
CA SER A 96 -9.78 -1.01 -12.39
C SER A 96 -9.09 0.33 -12.68
N TYR A 97 -7.77 0.39 -12.52
CA TYR A 97 -6.98 1.58 -12.85
C TYR A 97 -7.01 1.86 -14.35
N TYR A 98 -6.72 0.87 -15.19
CA TYR A 98 -6.67 1.08 -16.64
C TYR A 98 -8.04 1.39 -17.27
N LYS A 99 -9.14 0.97 -16.66
CA LYS A 99 -10.48 1.44 -17.06
C LYS A 99 -10.67 2.94 -16.89
N ALA A 100 -10.00 3.54 -15.92
CA ALA A 100 -10.07 4.99 -15.67
C ALA A 100 -8.96 5.77 -16.37
N VAL A 101 -7.80 5.17 -16.57
CA VAL A 101 -6.57 5.80 -17.11
C VAL A 101 -5.88 4.84 -18.10
N PRO A 102 -6.41 4.70 -19.33
CA PRO A 102 -5.92 3.69 -20.28
C PRO A 102 -4.45 3.84 -20.69
N ASP A 103 -3.94 5.07 -20.72
CA ASP A 103 -2.55 5.41 -21.07
C ASP A 103 -1.63 5.55 -19.83
N GLY A 104 -2.13 5.17 -18.66
CA GLY A 104 -1.38 5.28 -17.41
C GLY A 104 -0.36 4.18 -17.20
N LYS A 105 0.30 4.23 -16.04
CA LYS A 105 1.26 3.21 -15.57
C LYS A 105 0.86 2.73 -14.19
N PHE A 106 0.52 1.44 -14.08
CA PHE A 106 0.23 0.78 -12.80
C PHE A 106 1.51 0.19 -12.24
N ILE A 107 1.98 0.73 -11.12
CA ILE A 107 3.29 0.44 -10.56
C ILE A 107 3.12 -0.36 -9.26
N ILE A 108 3.81 -1.49 -9.19
CA ILE A 108 3.94 -2.31 -7.98
C ILE A 108 5.29 -1.99 -7.35
N LEU A 109 5.28 -1.46 -6.15
CA LEU A 109 6.49 -1.15 -5.42
C LEU A 109 6.94 -2.38 -4.63
N ILE A 110 8.17 -2.80 -4.85
CA ILE A 110 8.80 -3.81 -4.00
C ILE A 110 9.26 -3.10 -2.71
N PRO A 111 8.71 -3.49 -1.54
CA PRO A 111 9.05 -2.83 -0.29
C PRO A 111 10.48 -3.13 0.13
N CYS A 112 11.03 -2.30 1.03
CA CYS A 112 12.26 -2.64 1.72
C CYS A 112 12.05 -3.91 2.57
N THR A 113 13.13 -4.66 2.79
CA THR A 113 13.15 -5.69 3.81
C THR A 113 13.10 -5.03 5.18
N THR A 114 12.77 -5.82 6.19
CA THR A 114 12.87 -5.35 7.56
C THR A 114 14.34 -5.28 7.99
N CYS A 115 14.58 -4.57 9.07
CA CYS A 115 15.88 -4.53 9.69
C CYS A 115 16.45 -5.94 9.95
N GLY A 116 17.60 -6.24 9.35
CA GLY A 116 18.24 -7.56 9.41
C GLY A 116 19.12 -7.76 10.64
N SER A 117 19.20 -6.80 11.57
CA SER A 117 20.10 -6.92 12.73
C SER A 117 19.61 -7.95 13.72
N LEU A 118 20.50 -8.93 13.99
CA LEU A 118 20.33 -9.91 15.07
C LEU A 118 20.27 -9.26 16.46
N ASN A 119 20.71 -8.01 16.58
CA ASN A 119 20.73 -7.24 17.83
C ASN A 119 19.45 -6.43 18.06
N ASN A 120 18.40 -6.67 17.30
CA ASN A 120 17.11 -6.03 17.51
C ASN A 120 16.44 -6.63 18.76
N ILE A 121 16.88 -6.18 19.92
CA ILE A 121 16.47 -6.69 21.25
C ILE A 121 14.97 -6.40 21.52
N ARG A 122 14.35 -5.52 20.77
CA ARG A 122 12.94 -5.14 20.89
C ARG A 122 12.19 -5.21 19.57
N GLY A 123 12.78 -5.86 18.56
CA GLY A 123 12.21 -5.81 17.22
C GLY A 123 10.97 -6.64 17.09
N ASP A 124 9.94 -6.03 16.60
CA ASP A 124 8.79 -6.73 16.06
C ASP A 124 9.15 -7.56 14.83
N PHE A 125 10.40 -7.41 14.33
CA PHE A 125 10.93 -8.09 13.16
C PHE A 125 12.05 -9.05 13.52
N THR A 126 11.67 -10.30 13.65
CA THR A 126 12.58 -11.44 13.84
C THR A 126 13.18 -11.88 12.50
N LEU A 127 14.17 -12.78 12.53
CA LEU A 127 14.68 -13.44 11.31
C LEU A 127 13.55 -14.09 10.49
N ARG A 128 12.54 -14.64 11.17
CA ARG A 128 11.36 -15.22 10.52
C ARG A 128 10.59 -14.19 9.71
N GLN A 129 10.34 -13.02 10.30
CA GLN A 129 9.63 -11.94 9.62
C GLN A 129 10.44 -11.38 8.46
N ASN A 130 11.75 -11.26 8.63
CA ASN A 130 12.61 -10.85 7.53
C ASN A 130 12.56 -11.85 6.36
N ALA A 131 12.60 -13.16 6.66
CA ALA A 131 12.45 -14.20 5.64
C ALA A 131 11.06 -14.13 4.95
N ALA A 132 10.00 -13.87 5.70
CA ALA A 132 8.66 -13.69 5.14
C ALA A 132 8.59 -12.46 4.19
N MET A 133 9.27 -11.36 4.55
CA MET A 133 9.36 -10.18 3.69
C MET A 133 10.13 -10.47 2.40
N TRP A 134 11.20 -11.25 2.47
CA TRP A 134 11.91 -11.71 1.26
C TRP A 134 11.03 -12.57 0.35
N GLN A 135 10.17 -13.41 0.92
CA GLN A 135 9.21 -14.20 0.13
C GLN A 135 8.17 -13.30 -0.57
N LEU A 136 7.67 -12.26 0.10
CA LEU A 136 6.79 -11.29 -0.56
C LEU A 136 7.49 -10.59 -1.72
N ARG A 137 8.72 -10.10 -1.52
CA ARG A 137 9.52 -9.49 -2.58
C ARG A 137 9.70 -10.44 -3.76
N LYS A 138 10.08 -11.69 -3.46
CA LYS A 138 10.22 -12.75 -4.49
C LYS A 138 8.92 -12.99 -5.23
N ASN A 139 7.77 -13.08 -4.54
CA ASN A 139 6.47 -13.23 -5.19
C ASN A 139 6.16 -12.07 -6.15
N ILE A 140 6.44 -10.83 -5.77
CA ILE A 140 6.23 -9.66 -6.64
C ILE A 140 7.07 -9.79 -7.91
N ILE A 141 8.35 -10.10 -7.76
CA ILE A 141 9.27 -10.26 -8.89
C ILE A 141 8.81 -11.42 -9.80
N ASP A 142 8.64 -12.61 -9.25
CA ASP A 142 8.30 -13.80 -10.02
C ASP A 142 6.94 -13.68 -10.75
N THR A 143 6.03 -12.87 -10.22
CA THR A 143 4.65 -12.78 -10.75
C THR A 143 4.46 -11.62 -11.71
N PHE A 144 5.10 -10.48 -11.48
CA PHE A 144 4.75 -9.24 -12.16
C PHE A 144 5.90 -8.57 -12.92
N ASP A 145 7.17 -8.85 -12.57
CA ASP A 145 8.31 -8.24 -13.23
C ASP A 145 8.46 -8.77 -14.66
N GLY A 146 8.90 -7.90 -15.59
CA GLY A 146 9.02 -8.22 -17.01
C GLY A 146 7.69 -8.36 -17.74
N ARG A 147 6.58 -7.87 -17.17
CA ARG A 147 5.23 -7.94 -17.75
C ARG A 147 4.66 -6.57 -18.11
N GLU A 148 5.52 -5.64 -18.57
CA GLU A 148 5.14 -4.29 -18.98
C GLU A 148 4.14 -4.30 -20.13
N SER A 149 4.26 -5.25 -21.06
CA SER A 149 3.30 -5.43 -22.16
C SER A 149 1.88 -5.77 -21.68
N GLU A 150 1.76 -6.31 -20.47
CA GLU A 150 0.48 -6.58 -19.82
C GLU A 150 0.06 -5.46 -18.87
N GLY A 151 0.83 -4.37 -18.80
CA GLY A 151 0.56 -3.20 -17.97
C GLY A 151 1.00 -3.33 -16.52
N TYR A 152 1.88 -4.26 -16.17
CA TYR A 152 2.51 -4.33 -14.87
C TYR A 152 3.88 -3.67 -14.92
N TYR A 153 4.13 -2.74 -14.03
CA TYR A 153 5.44 -2.10 -13.86
C TYR A 153 5.90 -2.35 -12.43
N VAL A 154 7.11 -2.86 -12.27
CA VAL A 154 7.67 -3.18 -10.95
C VAL A 154 8.84 -2.24 -10.66
N VAL A 155 8.84 -1.63 -9.49
CA VAL A 155 9.92 -0.73 -9.04
C VAL A 155 10.38 -1.13 -7.64
N ASP A 156 11.63 -1.52 -7.51
CA ASP A 156 12.22 -1.86 -6.21
C ASP A 156 12.68 -0.60 -5.47
N ILE A 157 11.82 -0.11 -4.57
CA ILE A 157 12.16 1.02 -3.70
C ILE A 157 13.00 0.60 -2.49
N GLY A 158 13.04 -0.69 -2.19
CA GLY A 158 13.82 -1.23 -1.09
C GLY A 158 15.30 -1.39 -1.39
N ILE A 159 15.69 -1.33 -2.66
CA ILE A 159 17.10 -1.52 -3.09
C ILE A 159 18.04 -0.43 -2.55
N THR A 160 17.52 0.74 -2.23
CA THR A 160 18.30 1.88 -1.72
C THR A 160 18.47 1.87 -0.20
N ILE A 161 17.87 0.90 0.51
CA ILE A 161 17.87 0.83 1.96
C ILE A 161 18.80 -0.27 2.45
N ASP A 162 19.84 0.13 3.18
CA ASP A 162 20.70 -0.80 3.89
C ASP A 162 19.93 -1.50 5.03
N ASN A 163 19.90 -2.81 5.02
CA ASN A 163 19.14 -3.61 6.00
C ASN A 163 19.64 -3.46 7.44
N GLU A 164 20.88 -3.08 7.63
CA GLU A 164 21.47 -2.90 8.95
C GLU A 164 21.47 -1.44 9.39
N LYS A 165 21.87 -0.52 8.48
CA LYS A 165 22.11 0.89 8.81
C LYS A 165 20.99 1.81 8.39
N GLY A 166 20.09 1.34 7.53
CA GLY A 166 19.00 2.12 6.95
C GLY A 166 17.85 2.45 7.90
N TYR A 167 17.88 1.96 9.14
CA TYR A 167 16.81 2.09 10.12
C TYR A 167 17.22 2.96 11.31
N ASN A 168 16.23 3.44 12.05
CA ASN A 168 16.46 4.28 13.23
C ASN A 168 17.30 3.57 14.29
N ARG A 169 18.25 4.33 14.85
CA ARG A 169 19.10 3.90 15.97
C ARG A 169 18.93 4.87 17.13
N ASN A 170 19.09 4.37 18.34
CA ASN A 170 19.20 5.18 19.53
C ASN A 170 20.60 5.86 19.62
N ARG A 171 20.83 6.63 20.69
CA ARG A 171 22.13 7.31 20.90
C ARG A 171 23.32 6.36 20.99
N ASP A 172 23.10 5.11 21.38
CA ASP A 172 24.14 4.09 21.51
C ASP A 172 24.36 3.30 20.21
N GLY A 173 23.73 3.72 19.12
CA GLY A 173 23.81 3.07 17.83
C GLY A 173 23.00 1.77 17.72
N ILE A 174 22.19 1.44 18.74
CA ILE A 174 21.32 0.27 18.76
C ILE A 174 20.03 0.58 18.02
N GLN A 175 19.59 -0.34 17.18
CA GLN A 175 18.31 -0.19 16.48
C GLN A 175 17.15 -0.15 17.46
N THR A 176 16.19 0.74 17.20
CA THR A 176 15.07 1.01 18.11
C THR A 176 13.93 0.01 18.02
N GLY A 177 14.03 -0.98 17.13
CA GLY A 177 12.93 -1.91 16.84
C GLY A 177 11.83 -1.33 15.94
N ASN A 178 12.01 -0.10 15.48
CA ASN A 178 11.07 0.51 14.54
C ASN A 178 11.32 -0.05 13.13
N PRO A 179 10.33 -0.70 12.50
CA PRO A 179 10.47 -1.30 11.18
C PRO A 179 10.54 -0.29 10.04
N HIS A 180 10.33 0.99 10.33
CA HIS A 180 10.25 2.02 9.31
C HIS A 180 11.61 2.70 9.12
N PRO A 181 12.15 2.75 7.89
CA PRO A 181 13.42 3.41 7.59
C PRO A 181 13.25 4.93 7.47
N TYR A 182 12.68 5.60 8.46
CA TYR A 182 12.36 7.03 8.44
C TYR A 182 13.48 7.93 7.95
N PRO A 183 14.75 7.75 8.38
CA PRO A 183 15.83 8.62 7.91
C PRO A 183 16.08 8.53 6.42
N ASN A 184 15.66 7.41 5.80
CA ASN A 184 15.96 7.06 4.43
C ASN A 184 14.74 7.09 3.50
N TYR A 185 13.58 7.56 3.96
CA TYR A 185 12.41 7.69 3.09
C TYR A 185 12.66 8.52 1.82
N PRO A 186 13.43 9.62 1.84
CA PRO A 186 13.75 10.31 0.60
C PRO A 186 14.52 9.44 -0.40
N THR A 187 15.44 8.57 0.08
CA THR A 187 16.19 7.68 -0.82
C THR A 187 15.32 6.56 -1.40
N MET A 188 14.32 6.09 -0.66
CA MET A 188 13.33 5.14 -1.20
C MET A 188 12.54 5.71 -2.36
N GLY A 189 12.35 7.02 -2.41
CA GLY A 189 11.67 7.69 -3.51
C GLY A 189 12.47 7.76 -4.81
N ILE A 190 13.80 7.62 -4.77
CA ILE A 190 14.68 7.79 -5.92
C ILE A 190 14.35 6.82 -7.07
N PRO A 191 14.21 5.49 -6.86
CA PRO A 191 13.87 4.58 -7.95
C PRO A 191 12.52 4.89 -8.59
N LEU A 192 11.53 5.26 -7.79
CA LEU A 192 10.22 5.65 -8.30
C LEU A 192 10.28 6.97 -9.08
N ALA A 193 11.02 7.96 -8.59
CA ALA A 193 11.21 9.23 -9.28
C ALA A 193 11.92 9.05 -10.64
N ALA A 194 12.97 8.23 -10.68
CA ALA A 194 13.67 7.88 -11.91
C ALA A 194 12.75 7.17 -12.92
N PHE A 195 11.93 6.23 -12.45
CA PHE A 195 10.94 5.55 -13.27
C PHE A 195 9.92 6.54 -13.86
N ILE A 196 9.36 7.42 -13.04
CA ILE A 196 8.39 8.43 -13.48
C ILE A 196 9.02 9.37 -14.49
N GLN A 197 10.25 9.84 -14.25
CA GLN A 197 10.96 10.71 -15.18
C GLN A 197 11.16 10.04 -16.54
N TYR A 198 11.66 8.81 -16.54
CA TYR A 198 11.84 8.04 -17.78
C TYR A 198 10.58 7.99 -18.64
N TYR A 199 9.44 7.65 -18.03
CA TYR A 199 8.16 7.54 -18.75
C TYR A 199 7.46 8.87 -19.04
N ARG A 200 7.94 9.99 -18.52
CA ARG A 200 7.47 11.33 -18.88
C ARG A 200 8.22 11.91 -20.08
N GLU A 201 9.40 11.43 -20.35
CA GLU A 201 10.26 11.86 -21.45
C GLU A 201 10.05 11.06 -22.74
N LEU A 202 9.34 9.93 -22.65
CA LEU A 202 8.88 9.13 -23.80
C LEU A 202 7.52 9.63 -24.33
#